data_11d298b47b1d206b2ee07b9491e5eae9
#
_entry.id   11d298b47b1d206b2ee07b9491e5eae9
#
_cell.length_a   1.000
_cell.length_b   1.000
_cell.length_c   1.000
_cell.angle_alpha   90.00
_cell.angle_beta   90.00
_cell.angle_gamma   90.00
#
_symmetry.space_group_name_H-M   'P 1'
#
loop_
_entity.id
_entity.type
_entity.pdbx_description
1 polymer ?
#
loop_
_entity_poly.entity_id
_entity_poly.type
_entity_poly.pdbx_seq_one_letter_code
_entity_poly.pdbx_strand_id
1 'polypeptide(L)'
;MKVKEILDTMDYGEAPESPQAALDWIAGHEDGFGLFIYGEVAKPKGRESFETKNPANGQVLASICQASEEDVERAVEAAHRAQPEWEGLGGPGRAKYLYALARLVQKHSRLFAVLESLDNGKPIRESRDVDVPLVARHFYYHAGAAQLMDKELEDYKAHGVAGQVIPWNFPLLMLAWKIAPAIAMGNTVVLKPAEYTSLTALLFAGYVVLALVGWHNWRRLLRAQQ
;
A
#
# COMPACT_ATOMS: atom_id res chain seq x y z
N MET A 1 38.50 -31.69 4.22
CA MET A 1 37.46 -30.93 3.50
C MET A 1 37.76 -29.45 3.73
N LYS A 2 37.94 -28.66 2.68
CA LYS A 2 38.19 -27.21 2.83
C LYS A 2 36.86 -26.52 3.08
N VAL A 3 36.88 -25.41 3.80
CA VAL A 3 35.66 -24.61 4.09
C VAL A 3 34.87 -24.29 2.81
N LYS A 4 35.57 -24.01 1.71
CA LYS A 4 34.96 -23.78 0.41
C LYS A 4 34.15 -24.98 -0.11
N GLU A 5 34.71 -26.20 0.03
CA GLU A 5 34.02 -27.45 -0.37
C GLU A 5 32.76 -27.69 0.45
N ILE A 6 32.78 -27.32 1.73
CA ILE A 6 31.59 -27.39 2.61
C ILE A 6 30.52 -26.42 2.12
N LEU A 7 30.88 -25.16 1.87
CA LEU A 7 29.96 -24.13 1.40
C LEU A 7 29.37 -24.44 0.03
N ASP A 8 30.18 -24.98 -0.88
CA ASP A 8 29.77 -25.35 -2.24
C ASP A 8 28.84 -26.59 -2.27
N THR A 9 28.84 -27.42 -1.22
CA THR A 9 28.04 -28.64 -1.11
C THR A 9 26.86 -28.54 -0.13
N MET A 10 26.72 -27.41 0.59
CA MET A 10 25.58 -27.19 1.47
C MET A 10 24.34 -26.89 0.65
N ASP A 11 23.31 -27.68 0.85
CA ASP A 11 21.97 -27.42 0.32
C ASP A 11 21.27 -26.45 1.28
N TYR A 12 21.24 -25.18 0.89
CA TYR A 12 20.49 -24.16 1.58
C TYR A 12 19.07 -24.17 1.02
N GLY A 13 18.08 -24.34 1.87
CA GLY A 13 16.70 -24.05 1.49
C GLY A 13 16.54 -22.62 0.97
N GLU A 14 15.40 -22.32 0.37
CA GLU A 14 15.11 -20.96 -0.14
C GLU A 14 15.37 -19.91 0.95
N ALA A 15 16.15 -18.89 0.57
CA ALA A 15 16.38 -17.76 1.46
C ALA A 15 15.04 -17.12 1.86
N PRO A 16 14.87 -16.68 3.11
CA PRO A 16 13.67 -15.97 3.54
C PRO A 16 13.35 -14.75 2.67
N GLU A 17 14.34 -14.18 2.03
CA GLU A 17 14.28 -13.04 1.12
C GLU A 17 14.26 -13.46 -0.36
N SER A 18 13.85 -14.70 -0.68
CA SER A 18 13.66 -15.10 -2.07
C SER A 18 12.79 -14.09 -2.81
N PRO A 19 13.17 -13.65 -4.03
CA PRO A 19 12.39 -12.71 -4.81
C PRO A 19 11.14 -13.34 -5.41
N GLN A 20 10.98 -14.67 -5.34
CA GLN A 20 9.97 -15.41 -6.10
C GLN A 20 8.56 -14.92 -5.86
N ALA A 21 8.15 -14.75 -4.60
CA ALA A 21 6.79 -14.27 -4.29
C ALA A 21 6.49 -12.87 -4.85
N ALA A 22 7.49 -11.99 -4.91
CA ALA A 22 7.34 -10.67 -5.51
C ALA A 22 7.30 -10.75 -7.04
N LEU A 23 8.13 -11.59 -7.64
CA LEU A 23 8.13 -11.83 -9.08
C LEU A 23 6.84 -12.51 -9.54
N ASP A 24 6.33 -13.48 -8.79
CA ASP A 24 5.03 -14.12 -9.07
C ASP A 24 3.88 -13.13 -9.00
N TRP A 25 3.91 -12.23 -8.02
CA TRP A 25 2.90 -11.16 -7.92
C TRP A 25 2.98 -10.21 -9.12
N ILE A 26 4.18 -9.82 -9.56
CA ILE A 26 4.39 -9.00 -10.77
C ILE A 26 3.89 -9.75 -12.00
N ALA A 27 4.26 -11.03 -12.16
CA ALA A 27 3.86 -11.88 -13.28
C ALA A 27 2.33 -12.07 -13.38
N GLY A 28 1.62 -12.03 -12.25
CA GLY A 28 0.15 -12.02 -12.22
C GLY A 28 -0.49 -10.78 -12.86
N HIS A 29 0.32 -9.80 -13.29
CA HIS A 29 -0.11 -8.55 -13.95
C HIS A 29 0.52 -8.42 -15.33
N GLU A 30 0.45 -9.47 -16.16
CA GLU A 30 1.06 -9.54 -17.50
C GLU A 30 0.71 -8.34 -18.40
N ASP A 31 -0.52 -7.84 -18.31
CA ASP A 31 -0.97 -6.65 -19.04
C ASP A 31 -0.52 -5.30 -18.39
N GLY A 32 0.40 -5.36 -17.43
CA GLY A 32 0.86 -4.20 -16.66
C GLY A 32 -0.11 -3.76 -15.56
N PHE A 33 0.28 -2.73 -14.85
CA PHE A 33 -0.49 -2.17 -13.73
C PHE A 33 -1.33 -0.99 -14.17
N GLY A 34 -2.60 -0.97 -13.74
CA GLY A 34 -3.54 0.12 -13.99
C GLY A 34 -3.55 1.16 -12.87
N LEU A 35 -4.53 2.06 -12.97
CA LEU A 35 -4.84 3.07 -11.97
C LEU A 35 -5.82 2.50 -10.95
N PHE A 36 -5.57 2.69 -9.66
CA PHE A 36 -6.48 2.29 -8.61
C PHE A 36 -7.41 3.45 -8.23
N ILE A 37 -8.68 3.37 -8.64
CA ILE A 37 -9.67 4.42 -8.43
C ILE A 37 -10.96 3.79 -7.90
N TYR A 38 -11.47 4.28 -6.79
CA TYR A 38 -12.74 3.85 -6.18
C TYR A 38 -12.83 2.34 -5.90
N GLY A 39 -11.72 1.75 -5.44
CA GLY A 39 -11.67 0.31 -5.11
C GLY A 39 -11.46 -0.62 -6.31
N GLU A 40 -11.32 -0.09 -7.50
CA GLU A 40 -11.14 -0.85 -8.75
C GLU A 40 -9.84 -0.49 -9.45
N VAL A 41 -9.29 -1.47 -10.17
CA VAL A 41 -8.14 -1.24 -11.05
C VAL A 41 -8.64 -0.90 -12.45
N ALA A 42 -8.45 0.35 -12.87
CA ALA A 42 -8.79 0.82 -14.20
C ALA A 42 -7.55 0.77 -15.11
N LYS A 43 -7.72 0.21 -16.32
CA LYS A 43 -6.73 0.26 -17.41
C LYS A 43 -7.36 0.99 -18.61
N PRO A 44 -7.37 2.33 -18.63
CA PRO A 44 -8.00 3.08 -19.70
C PRO A 44 -7.29 2.80 -21.04
N LYS A 45 -8.08 2.55 -22.10
CA LYS A 45 -7.53 2.31 -23.44
C LYS A 45 -6.84 3.55 -23.97
N GLY A 46 -5.74 3.37 -24.69
CA GLY A 46 -5.02 4.46 -25.34
C GLY A 46 -4.18 5.33 -24.39
N ARG A 47 -4.01 4.92 -23.15
CA ARG A 47 -3.06 5.59 -22.23
C ARG A 47 -1.63 5.13 -22.51
N GLU A 48 -0.70 6.07 -22.37
CA GLU A 48 0.72 5.76 -22.33
C GLU A 48 1.05 4.94 -21.09
N SER A 49 2.14 4.22 -21.13
CA SER A 49 2.70 3.49 -19.99
C SER A 49 4.19 3.77 -19.88
N PHE A 50 4.71 3.60 -18.69
CA PHE A 50 6.14 3.68 -18.43
C PHE A 50 6.61 2.39 -17.74
N GLU A 51 7.89 2.07 -17.91
CA GLU A 51 8.51 0.90 -17.30
C GLU A 51 9.12 1.26 -15.94
N THR A 52 8.87 0.41 -14.93
CA THR A 52 9.72 0.40 -13.73
C THR A 52 10.78 -0.67 -13.88
N LYS A 53 11.99 -0.39 -13.38
CA LYS A 53 13.18 -1.23 -13.56
C LYS A 53 13.85 -1.53 -12.23
N ASN A 54 14.33 -2.75 -12.09
CA ASN A 54 15.18 -3.11 -10.97
C ASN A 54 16.53 -2.38 -11.07
N PRO A 55 16.84 -1.45 -10.15
CA PRO A 55 18.08 -0.67 -10.25
C PRO A 55 19.35 -1.51 -10.09
N ALA A 56 19.27 -2.70 -9.49
CA ALA A 56 20.42 -3.57 -9.31
C ALA A 56 20.95 -4.19 -10.61
N ASN A 57 20.07 -4.40 -11.62
CA ASN A 57 20.44 -5.08 -12.86
C ASN A 57 19.85 -4.45 -14.13
N GLY A 58 19.03 -3.41 -14.01
CA GLY A 58 18.39 -2.71 -15.12
C GLY A 58 17.25 -3.47 -15.79
N GLN A 59 16.88 -4.65 -15.30
CA GLN A 59 15.78 -5.43 -15.86
C GLN A 59 14.43 -4.73 -15.62
N VAL A 60 13.57 -4.76 -16.63
CA VAL A 60 12.20 -4.26 -16.51
C VAL A 60 11.43 -5.18 -15.56
N LEU A 61 10.83 -4.59 -14.53
CA LEU A 61 9.96 -5.29 -13.59
C LEU A 61 8.52 -5.30 -14.08
N ALA A 62 8.02 -4.14 -14.51
CA ALA A 62 6.62 -4.01 -14.91
C ALA A 62 6.39 -2.79 -15.80
N SER A 63 5.26 -2.79 -16.51
CA SER A 63 4.69 -1.62 -17.18
C SER A 63 3.58 -1.02 -16.32
N ILE A 64 3.57 0.30 -16.17
CA ILE A 64 2.61 1.03 -15.33
C ILE A 64 1.88 2.05 -16.18
N CYS A 65 0.55 2.09 -16.07
CA CYS A 65 -0.30 3.04 -16.77
C CYS A 65 0.00 4.47 -16.33
N GLN A 66 0.25 5.37 -17.31
CA GLN A 66 0.37 6.79 -17.07
C GLN A 66 -1.03 7.42 -16.93
N ALA A 67 -1.29 8.07 -15.81
CA ALA A 67 -2.54 8.79 -15.60
C ALA A 67 -2.58 10.07 -16.45
N SER A 68 -3.75 10.37 -16.98
CA SER A 68 -4.05 11.67 -17.61
C SER A 68 -4.71 12.63 -16.61
N GLU A 69 -4.89 13.88 -17.01
CA GLU A 69 -5.64 14.86 -16.23
C GLU A 69 -7.07 14.38 -15.93
N GLU A 70 -7.77 13.82 -16.91
CA GLU A 70 -9.10 13.23 -16.74
C GLU A 70 -9.12 12.09 -15.70
N ASP A 71 -8.07 11.26 -15.64
CA ASP A 71 -7.97 10.20 -14.65
C ASP A 71 -7.76 10.76 -13.24
N VAL A 72 -7.01 11.86 -13.11
CA VAL A 72 -6.84 12.58 -11.84
C VAL A 72 -8.16 13.20 -11.39
N GLU A 73 -8.90 13.85 -12.29
CA GLU A 73 -10.23 14.39 -12.00
C GLU A 73 -11.19 13.29 -11.50
N ARG A 74 -11.25 12.16 -12.20
CA ARG A 74 -12.05 10.99 -11.78
C ARG A 74 -11.66 10.48 -10.40
N ALA A 75 -10.35 10.44 -10.09
CA ALA A 75 -9.87 10.01 -8.78
C ALA A 75 -10.29 11.00 -7.68
N VAL A 76 -10.20 12.30 -7.94
CA VAL A 76 -10.64 13.36 -7.02
C VAL A 76 -12.14 13.31 -6.80
N GLU A 77 -12.94 13.17 -7.85
CA GLU A 77 -14.40 13.02 -7.74
C GLU A 77 -14.79 11.78 -6.94
N ALA A 78 -14.11 10.64 -7.18
CA ALA A 78 -14.34 9.41 -6.42
C ALA A 78 -14.02 9.59 -4.93
N ALA A 79 -12.92 10.30 -4.63
CA ALA A 79 -12.52 10.61 -3.27
C ALA A 79 -13.54 11.55 -2.59
N HIS A 80 -14.03 12.58 -3.29
CA HIS A 80 -15.09 13.46 -2.79
C HIS A 80 -16.38 12.72 -2.48
N ARG A 81 -16.81 11.80 -3.36
CA ARG A 81 -18.03 11.00 -3.13
C ARG A 81 -17.91 10.09 -1.90
N ALA A 82 -16.72 9.53 -1.65
CA ALA A 82 -16.49 8.62 -0.53
C ALA A 82 -16.29 9.35 0.82
N GLN A 83 -15.88 10.61 0.80
CA GLN A 83 -15.46 11.34 1.99
C GLN A 83 -16.56 11.44 3.07
N PRO A 84 -17.83 11.81 2.77
CA PRO A 84 -18.87 11.94 3.79
C PRO A 84 -19.17 10.61 4.51
N GLU A 85 -19.17 9.49 3.80
CA GLU A 85 -19.36 8.16 4.40
C GLU A 85 -18.17 7.80 5.29
N TRP A 86 -16.94 8.07 4.83
CA TRP A 86 -15.72 7.80 5.59
C TRP A 86 -15.64 8.64 6.87
N GLU A 87 -15.92 9.93 6.79
CA GLU A 87 -15.98 10.82 7.96
C GLU A 87 -17.08 10.37 8.92
N GLY A 88 -18.27 10.03 8.40
CA GLY A 88 -19.43 9.59 9.16
C GLY A 88 -19.25 8.29 9.94
N LEU A 89 -18.18 7.49 9.66
CA LEU A 89 -17.84 6.32 10.48
C LEU A 89 -17.42 6.71 11.92
N GLY A 90 -17.06 7.96 12.16
CA GLY A 90 -16.44 8.40 13.40
C GLY A 90 -15.03 7.84 13.61
N GLY A 91 -14.32 8.35 14.58
CA GLY A 91 -12.95 7.94 14.88
C GLY A 91 -12.81 6.44 15.17
N PRO A 92 -13.63 5.83 16.06
CA PRO A 92 -13.58 4.40 16.34
C PRO A 92 -13.91 3.51 15.14
N GLY A 93 -14.78 3.99 14.24
CA GLY A 93 -15.12 3.29 13.00
C GLY A 93 -13.93 3.22 12.05
N ARG A 94 -13.27 4.34 11.81
CA ARG A 94 -12.06 4.43 10.96
C ARG A 94 -10.89 3.65 11.53
N ALA A 95 -10.70 3.67 12.85
CA ALA A 95 -9.63 2.94 13.53
C ALA A 95 -9.60 1.45 13.17
N LYS A 96 -10.75 0.81 12.99
CA LYS A 96 -10.84 -0.61 12.62
C LYS A 96 -10.17 -0.92 11.30
N TYR A 97 -10.32 -0.04 10.31
CA TYR A 97 -9.67 -0.18 9.00
C TYR A 97 -8.16 0.06 9.09
N LEU A 98 -7.71 1.06 9.86
CA LEU A 98 -6.29 1.30 10.06
C LEU A 98 -5.63 0.10 10.77
N TYR A 99 -6.26 -0.49 11.78
CA TYR A 99 -5.78 -1.71 12.42
C TYR A 99 -5.72 -2.89 11.43
N ALA A 100 -6.72 -3.03 10.57
CA ALA A 100 -6.74 -4.07 9.55
C ALA A 100 -5.59 -3.90 8.55
N LEU A 101 -5.34 -2.67 8.07
CA LEU A 101 -4.21 -2.35 7.19
C LEU A 101 -2.87 -2.64 7.85
N ALA A 102 -2.68 -2.23 9.12
CA ALA A 102 -1.47 -2.53 9.87
C ALA A 102 -1.19 -4.03 9.94
N ARG A 103 -2.23 -4.82 10.23
CA ARG A 103 -2.13 -6.29 10.31
C ARG A 103 -1.85 -6.94 8.94
N LEU A 104 -2.44 -6.41 7.86
CA LEU A 104 -2.18 -6.89 6.51
C LEU A 104 -0.73 -6.61 6.09
N VAL A 105 -0.21 -5.42 6.37
CA VAL A 105 1.21 -5.09 6.14
C VAL A 105 2.12 -6.02 6.93
N GLN A 106 1.84 -6.28 8.21
CA GLN A 106 2.62 -7.22 9.02
C GLN A 106 2.56 -8.64 8.48
N LYS A 107 1.36 -9.12 8.13
CA LYS A 107 1.16 -10.48 7.60
C LYS A 107 1.93 -10.71 6.31
N HIS A 108 2.03 -9.70 5.45
CA HIS A 108 2.68 -9.76 4.14
C HIS A 108 4.00 -8.98 4.11
N SER A 109 4.61 -8.76 5.28
CA SER A 109 5.81 -7.93 5.45
C SER A 109 6.96 -8.35 4.55
N ARG A 110 7.16 -9.66 4.36
CA ARG A 110 8.21 -10.20 3.47
C ARG A 110 7.98 -9.80 2.01
N LEU A 111 6.76 -9.95 1.51
CA LEU A 111 6.41 -9.56 0.15
C LEU A 111 6.64 -8.06 -0.08
N PHE A 112 6.18 -7.22 0.84
CA PHE A 112 6.44 -5.77 0.77
C PHE A 112 7.93 -5.44 0.79
N ALA A 113 8.70 -6.04 1.70
CA ALA A 113 10.13 -5.76 1.82
C ALA A 113 10.93 -6.17 0.58
N VAL A 114 10.65 -7.34 0.02
CA VAL A 114 11.32 -7.81 -1.20
C VAL A 114 10.91 -6.97 -2.40
N LEU A 115 9.62 -6.65 -2.55
CA LEU A 115 9.13 -5.81 -3.64
C LEU A 115 9.73 -4.40 -3.57
N GLU A 116 9.81 -3.80 -2.36
CA GLU A 116 10.47 -2.50 -2.13
C GLU A 116 11.94 -2.55 -2.55
N SER A 117 12.66 -3.62 -2.20
CA SER A 117 14.06 -3.78 -2.59
C SER A 117 14.25 -3.95 -4.10
N LEU A 118 13.36 -4.67 -4.76
CA LEU A 118 13.41 -4.86 -6.23
C LEU A 118 13.12 -3.55 -6.98
N ASP A 119 12.13 -2.78 -6.53
CA ASP A 119 11.65 -1.58 -7.21
C ASP A 119 12.50 -0.34 -6.90
N ASN A 120 12.98 -0.22 -5.65
CA ASN A 120 13.75 0.94 -5.18
C ASN A 120 15.27 0.72 -5.24
N GLY A 121 15.74 -0.52 -5.19
CA GLY A 121 17.16 -0.85 -5.04
C GLY A 121 17.69 -0.75 -3.61
N LYS A 122 16.85 -0.51 -2.64
CA LYS A 122 17.22 -0.43 -1.23
C LYS A 122 17.70 -1.79 -0.71
N PRO A 123 18.73 -1.86 0.16
CA PRO A 123 19.11 -3.11 0.79
C PRO A 123 17.95 -3.77 1.53
N ILE A 124 17.80 -5.07 1.37
CA ILE A 124 16.69 -5.83 1.99
C ILE A 124 16.63 -5.67 3.52
N ARG A 125 17.76 -5.46 4.18
CA ARG A 125 17.80 -5.20 5.62
C ARG A 125 17.06 -3.91 5.99
N GLU A 126 17.19 -2.86 5.18
CA GLU A 126 16.51 -1.59 5.41
C GLU A 126 14.99 -1.75 5.19
N SER A 127 14.60 -2.36 4.09
CA SER A 127 13.20 -2.59 3.77
C SER A 127 12.53 -3.52 4.80
N ARG A 128 13.18 -4.64 5.16
CA ARG A 128 12.64 -5.68 6.06
C ARG A 128 12.63 -5.26 7.52
N ASP A 129 13.74 -4.68 8.01
CA ASP A 129 13.95 -4.48 9.45
C ASP A 129 13.56 -3.06 9.90
N VAL A 130 13.46 -2.10 8.97
CA VAL A 130 13.15 -0.71 9.25
C VAL A 130 11.84 -0.27 8.61
N ASP A 131 11.79 -0.21 7.26
CA ASP A 131 10.70 0.47 6.56
C ASP A 131 9.34 -0.21 6.78
N VAL A 132 9.22 -1.49 6.45
CA VAL A 132 7.94 -2.22 6.55
C VAL A 132 7.43 -2.31 8.00
N PRO A 133 8.27 -2.59 9.02
CA PRO A 133 7.84 -2.50 10.41
C PRO A 133 7.36 -1.12 10.83
N LEU A 134 8.00 -0.04 10.36
CA LEU A 134 7.58 1.33 10.64
C LEU A 134 6.24 1.65 9.96
N VAL A 135 5.99 1.19 8.73
CA VAL A 135 4.70 1.32 8.06
C VAL A 135 3.57 0.77 8.94
N ALA A 136 3.71 -0.46 9.43
CA ALA A 136 2.71 -1.05 10.31
C ALA A 136 2.53 -0.25 11.60
N ARG A 137 3.62 0.23 12.22
CA ARG A 137 3.56 1.06 13.43
C ARG A 137 2.82 2.37 13.20
N HIS A 138 3.02 3.03 12.06
CA HIS A 138 2.29 4.25 11.72
C HIS A 138 0.78 4.00 11.61
N PHE A 139 0.36 2.92 10.95
CA PHE A 139 -1.06 2.58 10.90
C PHE A 139 -1.62 2.25 12.28
N TYR A 140 -0.90 1.51 13.13
CA TYR A 140 -1.31 1.24 14.52
C TYR A 140 -1.43 2.52 15.34
N TYR A 141 -0.43 3.40 15.26
CA TYR A 141 -0.44 4.68 15.98
C TYR A 141 -1.65 5.53 15.60
N HIS A 142 -1.87 5.73 14.30
CA HIS A 142 -2.98 6.53 13.82
C HIS A 142 -4.35 5.86 14.02
N ALA A 143 -4.41 4.54 14.10
CA ALA A 143 -5.61 3.84 14.52
C ALA A 143 -5.98 4.17 15.97
N GLY A 144 -4.99 4.18 16.87
CA GLY A 144 -5.18 4.62 18.26
C GLY A 144 -5.58 6.10 18.36
N ALA A 145 -4.90 6.97 17.59
CA ALA A 145 -5.24 8.39 17.55
C ALA A 145 -6.68 8.63 17.04
N ALA A 146 -7.11 7.90 16.00
CA ALA A 146 -8.46 8.01 15.48
C ALA A 146 -9.53 7.66 16.52
N GLN A 147 -9.29 6.70 17.42
CA GLN A 147 -10.24 6.36 18.49
C GLN A 147 -10.44 7.50 19.49
N LEU A 148 -9.45 8.36 19.66
CA LEU A 148 -9.46 9.44 20.62
C LEU A 148 -9.90 10.79 20.03
N MET A 149 -9.93 10.90 18.67
CA MET A 149 -10.12 12.20 18.02
C MET A 149 -11.44 12.88 18.36
N ASP A 150 -12.53 12.13 18.51
CA ASP A 150 -13.85 12.69 18.81
C ASP A 150 -13.88 13.37 20.20
N LYS A 151 -12.93 13.00 21.07
CA LYS A 151 -12.77 13.56 22.41
C LYS A 151 -11.66 14.61 22.50
N GLU A 152 -10.50 14.31 21.89
CA GLU A 152 -9.30 15.14 22.01
C GLU A 152 -9.24 16.27 20.95
N LEU A 153 -10.02 16.12 19.85
CA LEU A 153 -10.05 17.01 18.70
C LEU A 153 -11.49 17.35 18.30
N GLU A 154 -12.38 17.59 19.26
CA GLU A 154 -13.82 17.83 19.02
C GLU A 154 -14.12 19.04 18.14
N ASP A 155 -13.24 20.07 18.17
CA ASP A 155 -13.37 21.28 17.36
C ASP A 155 -12.80 21.13 15.93
N TYR A 156 -12.22 19.97 15.58
CA TYR A 156 -11.58 19.75 14.29
C TYR A 156 -12.45 18.91 13.36
N LYS A 157 -12.40 19.23 12.06
CA LYS A 157 -13.10 18.51 11.00
C LYS A 157 -12.11 18.05 9.92
N ALA A 158 -12.51 17.04 9.17
CA ALA A 158 -11.75 16.63 7.98
C ALA A 158 -11.71 17.78 6.96
N HIS A 159 -10.57 17.94 6.27
CA HIS A 159 -10.46 18.86 5.14
C HIS A 159 -11.24 18.38 3.90
N GLY A 160 -11.47 17.07 3.80
CA GLY A 160 -12.08 16.42 2.66
C GLY A 160 -11.12 15.54 1.89
N VAL A 161 -10.72 15.90 0.69
CA VAL A 161 -9.79 15.14 -0.14
C VAL A 161 -8.35 15.64 0.05
N ALA A 162 -7.44 14.75 0.41
CA ALA A 162 -6.02 15.03 0.54
C ALA A 162 -5.25 14.54 -0.70
N GLY A 163 -4.75 15.47 -1.52
CA GLY A 163 -3.79 15.17 -2.59
C GLY A 163 -2.41 14.91 -2.00
N GLN A 164 -1.80 13.79 -2.37
CA GLN A 164 -0.52 13.35 -1.79
C GLN A 164 0.46 12.94 -2.88
N VAL A 165 1.67 13.51 -2.85
CA VAL A 165 2.79 13.14 -3.71
C VAL A 165 3.90 12.60 -2.82
N ILE A 166 4.42 11.42 -3.14
CA ILE A 166 5.49 10.77 -2.37
C ILE A 166 6.76 10.63 -3.21
N PRO A 167 7.94 10.79 -2.59
CA PRO A 167 9.24 10.60 -3.23
C PRO A 167 9.60 9.12 -3.38
N TRP A 168 10.69 8.87 -4.11
CA TRP A 168 11.18 7.53 -4.41
C TRP A 168 12.04 6.90 -3.31
N ASN A 169 12.63 7.67 -2.41
CA ASN A 169 13.65 7.17 -1.47
C ASN A 169 13.10 6.35 -0.28
N PHE A 170 11.83 6.51 0.07
CA PHE A 170 11.10 5.72 1.07
C PHE A 170 9.66 5.47 0.60
N PRO A 171 9.45 4.68 -0.47
CA PRO A 171 8.15 4.62 -1.15
C PRO A 171 7.01 4.23 -0.22
N LEU A 172 7.05 3.04 0.38
CA LEU A 172 6.00 2.52 1.24
C LEU A 172 5.92 3.29 2.58
N LEU A 173 7.06 3.70 3.14
CA LEU A 173 7.08 4.42 4.40
C LEU A 173 6.47 5.82 4.25
N MET A 174 6.80 6.55 3.18
CA MET A 174 6.23 7.86 2.90
C MET A 174 4.74 7.77 2.54
N LEU A 175 4.30 6.68 1.91
CA LEU A 175 2.89 6.39 1.72
C LEU A 175 2.18 6.31 3.10
N ALA A 176 2.71 5.52 4.02
CA ALA A 176 2.11 5.36 5.35
C ALA A 176 2.08 6.67 6.14
N TRP A 177 3.17 7.47 6.09
CA TRP A 177 3.24 8.76 6.77
C TRP A 177 2.21 9.76 6.29
N LYS A 178 1.74 9.65 5.06
CA LYS A 178 0.75 10.55 4.48
C LYS A 178 -0.67 9.97 4.55
N ILE A 179 -0.86 8.71 4.19
CA ILE A 179 -2.19 8.08 4.17
C ILE A 179 -2.72 7.89 5.59
N ALA A 180 -1.92 7.32 6.51
CA ALA A 180 -2.42 6.95 7.82
C ALA A 180 -3.01 8.14 8.63
N PRO A 181 -2.32 9.30 8.78
CA PRO A 181 -2.91 10.45 9.44
C PRO A 181 -4.12 11.03 8.70
N ALA A 182 -4.07 11.08 7.35
CA ALA A 182 -5.16 11.65 6.56
C ALA A 182 -6.47 10.87 6.75
N ILE A 183 -6.43 9.54 6.58
CA ILE A 183 -7.62 8.71 6.73
C ILE A 183 -8.07 8.56 8.20
N ALA A 184 -7.15 8.64 9.16
CA ALA A 184 -7.48 8.66 10.58
C ALA A 184 -8.36 9.88 10.94
N MET A 185 -8.05 11.04 10.37
CA MET A 185 -8.77 12.30 10.59
C MET A 185 -10.02 12.46 9.70
N GLY A 186 -10.46 11.43 8.99
CA GLY A 186 -11.69 11.44 8.20
C GLY A 186 -11.54 11.96 6.78
N ASN A 187 -10.32 12.25 6.31
CA ASN A 187 -10.07 12.62 4.93
C ASN A 187 -10.04 11.39 4.02
N THR A 188 -10.37 11.59 2.75
CA THR A 188 -10.04 10.65 1.67
C THR A 188 -8.76 11.09 0.97
N VAL A 189 -8.18 10.22 0.15
CA VAL A 189 -6.81 10.42 -0.37
C VAL A 189 -6.75 10.15 -1.86
N VAL A 190 -6.05 11.02 -2.58
CA VAL A 190 -5.55 10.76 -3.94
C VAL A 190 -4.02 10.79 -3.88
N LEU A 191 -3.39 9.63 -4.07
CA LEU A 191 -1.95 9.46 -3.95
C LEU A 191 -1.29 9.29 -5.32
N LYS A 192 -0.24 10.07 -5.57
CA LYS A 192 0.69 9.89 -6.67
C LYS A 192 2.02 9.35 -6.13
N PRO A 193 2.37 8.07 -6.37
CA PRO A 193 3.71 7.56 -6.08
C PRO A 193 4.75 8.15 -7.05
N ALA A 194 6.03 8.00 -6.71
CA ALA A 194 7.10 8.33 -7.64
C ALA A 194 7.12 7.32 -8.81
N GLU A 195 7.46 7.76 -10.00
CA GLU A 195 7.47 6.97 -11.22
C GLU A 195 8.43 5.77 -11.13
N TYR A 196 9.54 5.95 -10.42
CA TYR A 196 10.58 4.93 -10.26
C TYR A 196 10.27 3.87 -9.20
N THR A 197 9.22 4.06 -8.37
CA THR A 197 8.96 3.21 -7.20
C THR A 197 7.46 3.14 -6.91
N SER A 198 6.69 2.62 -7.86
CA SER A 198 5.22 2.57 -7.75
C SER A 198 4.67 1.24 -7.24
N LEU A 199 5.47 0.15 -7.29
CA LEU A 199 4.94 -1.20 -7.11
C LEU A 199 4.42 -1.46 -5.69
N THR A 200 5.11 -0.97 -4.65
CA THR A 200 4.64 -1.16 -3.28
C THR A 200 3.37 -0.37 -2.96
N ALA A 201 3.16 0.78 -3.61
CA ALA A 201 1.90 1.54 -3.52
C ALA A 201 0.75 0.80 -4.19
N LEU A 202 0.98 0.17 -5.34
CA LEU A 202 -0.01 -0.63 -6.06
C LEU A 202 -0.37 -1.92 -5.30
N LEU A 203 0.62 -2.59 -4.71
CA LEU A 203 0.38 -3.71 -3.81
C LEU A 203 -0.46 -3.29 -2.60
N PHE A 204 -0.13 -2.15 -1.98
CA PHE A 204 -0.87 -1.61 -0.84
C PHE A 204 -2.33 -1.31 -1.21
N ALA A 205 -2.58 -0.74 -2.39
CA ALA A 205 -3.94 -0.48 -2.87
C ALA A 205 -4.81 -1.75 -2.91
N GLY A 206 -4.26 -2.88 -3.35
CA GLY A 206 -4.94 -4.18 -3.27
C GLY A 206 -5.32 -4.59 -1.84
N TYR A 207 -4.47 -4.30 -0.86
CA TYR A 207 -4.79 -4.59 0.56
C TYR A 207 -5.84 -3.64 1.14
N VAL A 208 -5.97 -2.41 0.64
CA VAL A 208 -7.08 -1.52 1.02
C VAL A 208 -8.42 -2.17 0.65
N VAL A 209 -8.54 -2.75 -0.56
CA VAL A 209 -9.75 -3.49 -0.96
C VAL A 209 -10.02 -4.66 -0.02
N LEU A 210 -9.00 -5.45 0.30
CA LEU A 210 -9.17 -6.60 1.22
C LEU A 210 -9.61 -6.16 2.62
N ALA A 211 -9.11 -5.05 3.14
CA ALA A 211 -9.53 -4.50 4.42
C ALA A 211 -11.02 -4.07 4.40
N LEU A 212 -11.45 -3.42 3.32
CA LEU A 212 -12.84 -2.97 3.14
C LEU A 212 -13.81 -4.15 2.95
N VAL A 213 -13.49 -5.09 2.06
CA VAL A 213 -14.34 -6.26 1.77
C VAL A 213 -14.41 -7.20 2.97
N GLY A 214 -13.29 -7.46 3.63
CA GLY A 214 -13.25 -8.29 4.83
C GLY A 214 -14.17 -7.77 5.93
N TRP A 215 -14.21 -6.44 6.13
CA TRP A 215 -15.09 -5.81 7.09
C TRP A 215 -16.59 -5.87 6.69
N HIS A 216 -16.91 -5.69 5.41
CA HIS A 216 -18.28 -5.77 4.92
C HIS A 216 -18.87 -7.19 5.10
N ASN A 217 -18.08 -8.21 4.78
CA ASN A 217 -18.47 -9.61 4.98
C ASN A 217 -18.64 -9.95 6.47
N TRP A 218 -17.77 -9.45 7.35
CA TRP A 218 -17.88 -9.62 8.79
C TRP A 218 -19.16 -8.98 9.34
N ARG A 219 -19.52 -7.77 8.90
CA ARG A 219 -20.80 -7.12 9.28
C ARG A 219 -22.02 -7.89 8.81
N ARG A 220 -22.00 -8.50 7.62
CA ARG A 220 -23.09 -9.35 7.13
C ARG A 220 -23.27 -10.59 7.99
N LEU A 221 -22.18 -11.25 8.37
CA LEU A 221 -22.22 -12.43 9.24
C LEU A 221 -22.76 -12.12 10.63
N LEU A 222 -22.36 -11.00 11.23
CA LEU A 222 -22.88 -10.58 12.54
C LEU A 222 -24.37 -10.23 12.52
N ARG A 223 -24.90 -9.64 11.44
CA ARG A 223 -26.34 -9.35 11.30
C ARG A 223 -27.18 -10.59 11.02
N ALA A 224 -26.60 -11.62 10.44
CA ALA A 224 -27.30 -12.90 10.17
C ALA A 224 -27.41 -13.78 11.43
N GLN A 225 -26.74 -13.43 12.53
CA GLN A 225 -26.78 -14.12 13.81
C GLN A 225 -27.67 -13.42 14.87
N GLN A 226 -28.28 -12.29 14.51
CA GLN A 226 -29.31 -11.58 15.28
C GLN A 226 -30.70 -11.81 14.68
#